data_20c5eae0a9edcc14e3da5d07af029743
#
_entry.id   20c5eae0a9edcc14e3da5d07af029743
#
_cell.length_a   1.000
_cell.length_b   1.000
_cell.length_c   1.000
_cell.angle_alpha   90.00
_cell.angle_beta   90.00
_cell.angle_gamma   90.00
#
_symmetry.space_group_name_H-M   'P 1'
#
loop_
_entity.id
_entity.type
_entity.pdbx_description
1 polymer ?
#
loop_
_entity_poly.entity_id
_entity_poly.type
_entity_poly.pdbx_seq_one_letter_code
_entity_poly.pdbx_strand_id
1 'polypeptide(L)'
;GFARYKMIRRTLLGALAFFPIPLVVFLRDLWVTPSGENPTEILSNTLWAKGKRIISDGTYLAVRPEDLPVGGLVSALPEGLLEVQEEEHNLNARGKAAIILVRMDPDQIRSQQGEGWDYNGILAFSKICTHVGCPIALYEQRTHHLLCPCHQSTFDLADSGAVIYGPAARNMPQLPISVDEEGYLVAVEDFSEPVGPSFWERDRA
;
A
#
# COMPACT_ATOMS: atom_id res chain seq x y z
N GLY A 1 -41.88 34.08 29.79
CA GLY A 1 -40.84 33.07 29.76
C GLY A 1 -40.89 32.20 28.50
N PHE A 2 -39.89 31.35 28.30
CA PHE A 2 -39.66 30.47 27.15
C PHE A 2 -40.88 29.59 26.75
N ALA A 3 -41.68 29.18 27.75
CA ALA A 3 -42.89 28.42 27.53
C ALA A 3 -44.01 29.13 26.79
N ARG A 4 -44.03 30.50 26.84
CA ARG A 4 -45.07 31.33 26.22
C ARG A 4 -44.97 31.35 24.68
N TYR A 5 -43.77 31.23 24.14
CA TYR A 5 -43.51 31.34 22.70
C TYR A 5 -43.32 29.97 22.08
N LYS A 6 -44.39 29.28 21.78
CA LYS A 6 -44.40 27.90 21.31
C LYS A 6 -43.60 27.69 20.02
N MET A 7 -43.66 28.62 19.08
CA MET A 7 -42.86 28.51 17.83
C MET A 7 -41.37 28.66 18.07
N ILE A 8 -40.95 29.70 18.82
CA ILE A 8 -39.54 29.94 19.15
C ILE A 8 -38.93 28.70 19.86
N ARG A 9 -39.68 28.15 20.82
CA ARG A 9 -39.27 26.96 21.53
C ARG A 9 -39.05 25.75 20.58
N ARG A 10 -40.00 25.53 19.65
CA ARG A 10 -39.89 24.42 18.68
C ARG A 10 -38.73 24.61 17.74
N THR A 11 -38.51 25.83 17.26
CA THR A 11 -37.37 26.14 16.37
C THR A 11 -36.04 25.95 17.09
N LEU A 12 -35.92 26.45 18.33
CA LEU A 12 -34.69 26.27 19.13
C LEU A 12 -34.43 24.82 19.46
N LEU A 13 -35.45 24.03 19.84
CA LEU A 13 -35.29 22.61 20.10
C LEU A 13 -34.94 21.84 18.82
N GLY A 14 -35.52 22.22 17.67
CA GLY A 14 -35.16 21.66 16.38
C GLY A 14 -33.69 21.95 16.00
N ALA A 15 -33.28 23.22 16.12
CA ALA A 15 -31.89 23.59 15.88
C ALA A 15 -30.90 22.86 16.80
N LEU A 16 -31.25 22.73 18.09
CA LEU A 16 -30.44 22.01 19.07
C LEU A 16 -30.34 20.50 18.73
N ALA A 17 -31.42 19.90 18.20
CA ALA A 17 -31.44 18.52 17.80
C ALA A 17 -30.60 18.27 16.53
N PHE A 18 -30.50 19.24 15.63
CA PHE A 18 -29.65 19.13 14.43
C PHE A 18 -28.15 19.34 14.72
N PHE A 19 -27.81 20.05 15.79
CA PHE A 19 -26.42 20.42 16.12
C PHE A 19 -25.49 19.18 16.26
N PRO A 20 -25.87 18.09 16.93
CA PRO A 20 -24.98 16.91 17.08
C PRO A 20 -24.89 16.03 15.82
N ILE A 21 -25.77 16.20 14.80
CA ILE A 21 -25.81 15.31 13.63
C ILE A 21 -24.48 15.29 12.86
N PRO A 22 -23.86 16.43 12.50
CA PRO A 22 -22.55 16.41 11.84
C PRO A 22 -21.48 15.67 12.64
N LEU A 23 -21.48 15.84 13.97
CA LEU A 23 -20.53 15.16 14.84
C LEU A 23 -20.77 13.65 14.89
N VAL A 24 -22.03 13.21 14.96
CA VAL A 24 -22.40 11.78 14.95
C VAL A 24 -22.00 11.14 13.62
N VAL A 25 -22.29 11.80 12.49
CA VAL A 25 -21.90 11.30 11.15
C VAL A 25 -20.38 11.20 11.05
N PHE A 26 -19.67 12.25 11.45
CA PHE A 26 -18.21 12.27 11.42
C PHE A 26 -17.59 11.17 12.30
N LEU A 27 -18.05 11.00 13.53
CA LEU A 27 -17.54 9.97 14.45
C LEU A 27 -17.88 8.56 14.01
N ARG A 28 -19.06 8.36 13.42
CA ARG A 28 -19.48 7.06 12.89
C ARG A 28 -18.54 6.57 11.76
N ASP A 29 -18.16 7.49 10.88
CA ASP A 29 -17.39 7.16 9.69
C ASP A 29 -15.87 7.11 9.95
N LEU A 30 -15.42 7.52 11.16
CA LEU A 30 -14.02 7.40 11.58
C LEU A 30 -13.61 5.96 11.99
N TRP A 31 -14.55 5.12 12.38
CA TRP A 31 -14.25 3.84 13.02
C TRP A 31 -14.34 2.63 12.09
N VAL A 32 -15.22 2.68 11.12
CA VAL A 32 -15.49 1.52 10.25
C VAL A 32 -15.65 1.97 8.81
N THR A 33 -15.07 1.22 7.88
CA THR A 33 -15.37 1.42 6.46
C THR A 33 -16.88 1.25 6.21
N PRO A 34 -17.46 1.91 5.20
CA PRO A 34 -18.89 1.75 4.86
C PRO A 34 -19.29 0.29 4.60
N SER A 35 -18.36 -0.56 4.19
CA SER A 35 -18.56 -2.01 4.01
C SER A 35 -18.60 -2.80 5.33
N GLY A 36 -18.16 -2.20 6.44
CA GLY A 36 -18.02 -2.90 7.72
C GLY A 36 -16.80 -3.80 7.84
N GLU A 37 -15.95 -3.83 6.81
CA GLU A 37 -14.72 -4.61 6.80
C GLU A 37 -13.60 -3.90 7.57
N ASN A 38 -12.74 -4.69 8.20
CA ASN A 38 -11.56 -4.17 8.88
C ASN A 38 -10.54 -3.66 7.84
N PRO A 39 -10.09 -2.39 7.88
CA PRO A 39 -9.09 -1.87 6.97
C PRO A 39 -7.80 -2.70 6.91
N THR A 40 -7.36 -3.28 8.02
CA THR A 40 -6.20 -4.17 8.05
C THR A 40 -6.43 -5.40 7.17
N GLU A 41 -7.62 -6.01 7.23
CA GLU A 41 -7.98 -7.16 6.41
C GLU A 41 -8.04 -6.80 4.93
N ILE A 42 -8.64 -5.64 4.59
CA ILE A 42 -8.66 -5.13 3.22
C ILE A 42 -7.25 -4.92 2.67
N LEU A 43 -6.33 -4.40 3.49
CA LEU A 43 -4.95 -4.11 3.10
C LEU A 43 -4.03 -5.34 3.15
N SER A 44 -4.43 -6.41 3.83
CA SER A 44 -3.73 -7.70 3.84
C SER A 44 -4.04 -8.57 2.62
N ASN A 45 -5.20 -8.35 2.00
CA ASN A 45 -5.64 -9.10 0.84
C ASN A 45 -5.40 -8.27 -0.42
N THR A 46 -4.29 -8.50 -1.08
CA THR A 46 -3.99 -7.93 -2.39
C THR A 46 -4.35 -8.95 -3.48
N LEU A 47 -4.05 -8.67 -4.72
CA LEU A 47 -4.25 -9.63 -5.81
C LEU A 47 -3.05 -10.56 -6.03
N TRP A 48 -2.01 -10.44 -5.22
CA TRP A 48 -0.84 -11.28 -5.33
C TRP A 48 -1.13 -12.70 -4.84
N ALA A 49 -0.60 -13.67 -5.56
CA ALA A 49 -0.72 -15.10 -5.24
C ALA A 49 0.46 -15.85 -5.88
N LYS A 50 0.70 -17.06 -5.40
CA LYS A 50 1.77 -17.92 -5.90
C LYS A 50 1.69 -18.11 -7.41
N GLY A 51 2.81 -17.84 -8.08
CA GLY A 51 2.97 -18.01 -9.53
C GLY A 51 2.34 -16.88 -10.36
N LYS A 52 1.78 -15.85 -9.73
CA LYS A 52 1.21 -14.72 -10.44
C LYS A 52 2.31 -13.88 -11.07
N ARG A 53 2.27 -13.67 -12.38
CA ARG A 53 3.28 -12.89 -13.11
C ARG A 53 3.23 -11.43 -12.73
N ILE A 54 4.39 -10.84 -12.73
CA ILE A 54 4.59 -9.41 -12.52
C ILE A 54 4.59 -8.73 -13.90
N ILE A 55 3.66 -7.80 -14.11
CA ILE A 55 3.55 -7.00 -15.32
C ILE A 55 3.97 -5.56 -15.07
N SER A 56 4.62 -4.92 -16.04
CA SER A 56 5.02 -3.51 -15.94
C SER A 56 3.80 -2.58 -15.93
N ASP A 57 3.76 -1.63 -15.00
CA ASP A 57 2.74 -0.59 -14.94
C ASP A 57 2.98 0.45 -16.06
N GLY A 58 2.21 0.35 -17.12
CA GLY A 58 2.27 1.20 -18.31
C GLY A 58 2.33 0.43 -19.61
N THR A 59 3.19 -0.57 -19.76
CA THR A 59 3.22 -1.45 -20.93
C THR A 59 2.33 -2.67 -20.79
N TYR A 60 2.03 -3.08 -19.56
CA TYR A 60 1.29 -4.29 -19.19
C TYR A 60 1.91 -5.59 -19.72
N LEU A 61 3.20 -5.56 -20.04
CA LEU A 61 3.97 -6.73 -20.43
C LEU A 61 4.59 -7.39 -19.20
N ALA A 62 4.67 -8.72 -19.22
CA ALA A 62 5.35 -9.49 -18.19
C ALA A 62 6.83 -9.11 -18.12
N VAL A 63 7.36 -8.92 -16.92
CA VAL A 63 8.71 -8.43 -16.66
C VAL A 63 9.67 -9.60 -16.55
N ARG A 64 10.82 -9.51 -17.26
CA ARG A 64 11.94 -10.40 -17.10
C ARG A 64 13.05 -9.78 -16.26
N PRO A 65 13.87 -10.58 -15.57
CA PRO A 65 15.01 -10.05 -14.81
C PRO A 65 15.96 -9.16 -15.63
N GLU A 66 16.18 -9.50 -16.91
CA GLU A 66 17.03 -8.74 -17.83
C GLU A 66 16.47 -7.37 -18.22
N ASP A 67 15.15 -7.16 -18.08
CA ASP A 67 14.51 -5.88 -18.38
C ASP A 67 14.84 -4.81 -17.30
N LEU A 68 15.35 -5.23 -16.14
CA LEU A 68 15.74 -4.35 -15.04
C LEU A 68 17.27 -4.22 -14.96
N PRO A 69 17.85 -3.08 -15.38
CA PRO A 69 19.27 -2.81 -15.16
C PRO A 69 19.57 -2.57 -13.67
N VAL A 70 20.80 -2.81 -13.24
CA VAL A 70 21.24 -2.45 -11.88
C VAL A 70 21.05 -0.94 -11.64
N GLY A 71 20.46 -0.58 -10.49
CA GLY A 71 20.01 0.78 -10.17
C GLY A 71 18.66 1.16 -10.79
N GLY A 72 18.05 0.28 -11.59
CA GLY A 72 16.72 0.51 -12.17
C GLY A 72 15.60 0.39 -11.15
N LEU A 73 14.52 1.16 -11.39
CA LEU A 73 13.24 1.03 -10.71
C LEU A 73 12.12 0.92 -11.74
N VAL A 74 11.24 -0.05 -11.57
CA VAL A 74 10.03 -0.23 -12.40
C VAL A 74 8.82 -0.36 -11.50
N SER A 75 7.76 0.38 -11.83
CA SER A 75 6.45 0.16 -11.24
C SER A 75 5.79 -1.05 -11.90
N ALA A 76 5.20 -1.92 -11.10
CA ALA A 76 4.61 -3.16 -11.60
C ALA A 76 3.30 -3.51 -10.90
N LEU A 77 2.56 -4.42 -11.52
CA LEU A 77 1.22 -4.85 -11.13
C LEU A 77 1.12 -6.38 -11.26
N PRO A 78 0.18 -7.03 -10.59
CA PRO A 78 -0.11 -8.44 -10.84
C PRO A 78 -0.83 -8.62 -12.18
N GLU A 79 -0.49 -9.66 -12.90
CA GLU A 79 -1.27 -10.13 -14.05
C GLU A 79 -2.72 -10.40 -13.64
N GLY A 80 -3.69 -10.08 -14.51
CA GLY A 80 -5.13 -10.23 -14.24
C GLY A 80 -5.75 -9.06 -13.47
N LEU A 81 -4.98 -8.02 -13.12
CA LEU A 81 -5.53 -6.84 -12.43
C LEU A 81 -6.51 -6.05 -13.30
N LEU A 82 -6.23 -5.96 -14.60
CA LEU A 82 -7.08 -5.15 -15.50
C LEU A 82 -8.46 -5.78 -15.63
N GLU A 83 -8.53 -7.10 -15.72
CA GLU A 83 -9.78 -7.86 -15.79
C GLU A 83 -10.61 -7.63 -14.52
N VAL A 84 -10.00 -7.70 -13.34
CA VAL A 84 -10.67 -7.42 -12.06
C VAL A 84 -11.18 -5.99 -11.99
N GLN A 85 -10.43 -5.02 -12.53
CA GLN A 85 -10.86 -3.63 -12.55
C GLN A 85 -12.05 -3.40 -13.47
N GLU A 86 -12.10 -4.08 -14.63
CA GLU A 86 -13.21 -3.98 -15.58
C GLU A 86 -14.48 -4.67 -15.06
N GLU A 87 -14.34 -5.86 -14.47
CA GLU A 87 -15.47 -6.65 -13.97
C GLU A 87 -16.08 -6.08 -12.67
N GLU A 88 -15.25 -5.71 -11.72
CA GLU A 88 -15.68 -5.28 -10.39
C GLU A 88 -15.76 -3.76 -10.23
N HIS A 89 -15.27 -2.98 -11.21
CA HIS A 89 -15.09 -1.52 -11.12
C HIS A 89 -14.25 -1.10 -9.87
N ASN A 90 -13.34 -1.97 -9.43
CA ASN A 90 -12.58 -1.84 -8.20
C ASN A 90 -11.22 -1.17 -8.42
N LEU A 91 -11.19 0.16 -8.44
CA LEU A 91 -9.95 0.93 -8.55
C LEU A 91 -9.03 0.77 -7.32
N ASN A 92 -9.57 0.40 -6.16
CA ASN A 92 -8.78 0.19 -4.95
C ASN A 92 -7.88 -1.04 -5.07
N ALA A 93 -8.26 -2.04 -5.87
CA ALA A 93 -7.44 -3.22 -6.14
C ALA A 93 -6.06 -2.83 -6.70
N ARG A 94 -6.01 -1.87 -7.65
CA ARG A 94 -4.75 -1.36 -8.20
C ARG A 94 -3.89 -0.68 -7.12
N GLY A 95 -4.49 0.14 -6.27
CA GLY A 95 -3.77 0.81 -5.19
C GLY A 95 -3.06 -0.17 -4.26
N LYS A 96 -3.75 -1.23 -3.83
CA LYS A 96 -3.21 -2.26 -2.94
C LYS A 96 -2.15 -3.15 -3.61
N ALA A 97 -2.39 -3.52 -4.86
CA ALA A 97 -1.56 -4.48 -5.57
C ALA A 97 -0.30 -3.87 -6.22
N ALA A 98 -0.24 -2.54 -6.37
CA ALA A 98 0.90 -1.88 -7.00
C ALA A 98 2.20 -2.10 -6.22
N ILE A 99 3.25 -2.51 -6.94
CA ILE A 99 4.60 -2.70 -6.41
C ILE A 99 5.62 -1.85 -7.16
N ILE A 100 6.78 -1.71 -6.56
CA ILE A 100 8.00 -1.27 -7.23
C ILE A 100 8.99 -2.43 -7.24
N LEU A 101 9.61 -2.65 -8.38
CA LEU A 101 10.77 -3.50 -8.54
C LEU A 101 12.01 -2.61 -8.55
N VAL A 102 12.98 -2.94 -7.74
CA VAL A 102 14.31 -2.31 -7.76
C VAL A 102 15.37 -3.36 -7.94
N ARG A 103 16.41 -3.05 -8.70
CA ARG A 103 17.58 -3.93 -8.82
C ARG A 103 18.79 -3.24 -8.26
N MET A 104 19.45 -3.89 -7.34
CA MET A 104 20.73 -3.48 -6.77
C MET A 104 21.75 -4.62 -6.87
N ASP A 105 23.00 -4.33 -6.62
CA ASP A 105 24.00 -5.38 -6.50
C ASP A 105 23.63 -6.27 -5.30
N PRO A 106 23.59 -7.63 -5.45
CA PRO A 106 23.26 -8.51 -4.34
C PRO A 106 24.09 -8.29 -3.08
N ASP A 107 25.37 -7.90 -3.23
CA ASP A 107 26.26 -7.61 -2.10
C ASP A 107 25.85 -6.34 -1.31
N GLN A 108 24.97 -5.51 -1.85
CA GLN A 108 24.45 -4.30 -1.21
C GLN A 108 23.19 -4.57 -0.39
N ILE A 109 22.55 -5.72 -0.56
CA ILE A 109 21.38 -6.13 0.24
C ILE A 109 21.87 -6.50 1.63
N ARG A 110 21.50 -5.70 2.64
CA ARG A 110 21.89 -5.92 4.04
C ARG A 110 20.93 -6.81 4.80
N SER A 111 19.63 -6.66 4.53
CA SER A 111 18.59 -7.53 5.10
C SER A 111 17.34 -7.57 4.22
N GLN A 112 16.54 -8.60 4.44
CA GLN A 112 15.24 -8.81 3.77
C GLN A 112 14.20 -9.22 4.82
N GLN A 113 12.90 -9.08 4.49
CA GLN A 113 11.81 -9.49 5.40
C GLN A 113 11.62 -11.00 5.45
N GLY A 114 12.13 -11.74 4.48
CA GLY A 114 12.19 -13.20 4.45
C GLY A 114 13.42 -13.68 3.71
N GLU A 115 13.87 -14.90 4.00
CA GLU A 115 15.05 -15.49 3.36
C GLU A 115 14.76 -15.79 1.88
N GLY A 116 15.62 -15.27 0.99
CA GLY A 116 15.51 -15.50 -0.46
C GLY A 116 14.30 -14.83 -1.11
N TRP A 117 13.84 -13.70 -0.58
CA TRP A 117 12.72 -12.94 -1.15
C TRP A 117 13.12 -12.05 -2.33
N ASP A 118 14.41 -12.02 -2.67
CA ASP A 118 14.92 -11.37 -3.89
C ASP A 118 15.15 -12.38 -5.02
N TYR A 119 15.35 -11.87 -6.22
CA TYR A 119 15.86 -12.63 -7.34
C TYR A 119 17.04 -11.91 -7.99
N ASN A 120 18.27 -12.42 -7.81
CA ASN A 120 19.50 -11.83 -8.37
C ASN A 120 19.62 -10.31 -8.13
N GLY A 121 19.37 -9.86 -6.90
CA GLY A 121 19.42 -8.46 -6.52
C GLY A 121 18.16 -7.65 -6.89
N ILE A 122 17.13 -8.29 -7.44
CA ILE A 122 15.84 -7.67 -7.70
C ILE A 122 14.96 -7.86 -6.47
N LEU A 123 14.52 -6.76 -5.88
CA LEU A 123 13.61 -6.70 -4.74
C LEU A 123 12.28 -6.10 -5.18
N ALA A 124 11.19 -6.62 -4.62
CA ALA A 124 9.83 -6.09 -4.84
C ALA A 124 9.26 -5.55 -3.54
N PHE A 125 8.81 -4.28 -3.54
CA PHE A 125 8.17 -3.66 -2.40
C PHE A 125 6.80 -3.10 -2.77
N SER A 126 5.89 -3.00 -1.81
CA SER A 126 4.64 -2.26 -1.99
C SER A 126 4.94 -0.84 -2.48
N LYS A 127 4.16 -0.34 -3.43
CA LYS A 127 4.32 1.03 -3.96
C LYS A 127 3.68 2.09 -3.07
N ILE A 128 2.87 1.69 -2.07
CA ILE A 128 2.14 2.64 -1.21
C ILE A 128 2.82 2.84 0.13
N CYS A 129 3.01 4.12 0.48
CA CYS A 129 3.64 4.55 1.72
C CYS A 129 2.89 4.04 2.96
N THR A 130 3.63 3.52 3.92
CA THR A 130 3.06 3.04 5.19
C THR A 130 2.63 4.15 6.15
N HIS A 131 2.87 5.44 5.81
CA HIS A 131 2.34 6.57 6.56
C HIS A 131 0.84 6.81 6.29
N VAL A 132 0.48 7.21 5.06
CA VAL A 132 -0.92 7.52 4.65
C VAL A 132 -1.27 7.03 3.24
N GLY A 133 -0.52 6.07 2.69
CA GLY A 133 -0.87 5.41 1.43
C GLY A 133 -0.49 6.17 0.15
N CYS A 134 0.36 7.19 0.21
CA CYS A 134 0.84 7.87 -1.01
C CYS A 134 1.67 6.91 -1.88
N PRO A 135 1.51 6.92 -3.22
CA PRO A 135 2.34 6.14 -4.10
C PRO A 135 3.77 6.70 -4.15
N ILE A 136 4.76 5.80 -4.11
CA ILE A 136 6.18 6.17 -4.07
C ILE A 136 6.90 5.65 -5.32
N ALA A 137 7.79 6.49 -5.89
CA ALA A 137 8.67 6.12 -7.00
C ALA A 137 9.97 6.95 -7.02
N LEU A 138 10.25 7.75 -6.00
CA LEU A 138 11.47 8.55 -5.92
C LEU A 138 12.58 7.72 -5.28
N TYR A 139 13.38 7.08 -6.11
CA TYR A 139 14.46 6.18 -5.72
C TYR A 139 15.83 6.81 -5.94
N GLU A 140 16.67 6.78 -4.92
CA GLU A 140 18.06 7.21 -4.97
C GLU A 140 18.95 5.97 -5.08
N GLN A 141 19.62 5.79 -6.22
CA GLN A 141 20.36 4.57 -6.57
C GLN A 141 21.61 4.30 -5.71
N ARG A 142 22.25 5.35 -5.19
CA ARG A 142 23.53 5.23 -4.47
C ARG A 142 23.34 4.78 -3.04
N THR A 143 22.27 5.21 -2.42
CA THR A 143 21.93 4.89 -1.02
C THR A 143 20.84 3.84 -0.89
N HIS A 144 20.19 3.48 -2.01
CA HIS A 144 19.02 2.61 -2.07
C HIS A 144 17.82 3.13 -1.28
N HIS A 145 17.75 4.45 -1.12
CA HIS A 145 16.65 5.09 -0.41
C HIS A 145 15.47 5.37 -1.32
N LEU A 146 14.29 5.12 -0.80
CA LEU A 146 13.00 5.42 -1.43
C LEU A 146 12.31 6.54 -0.67
N LEU A 147 12.07 7.70 -1.32
CA LEU A 147 11.48 8.89 -0.73
C LEU A 147 10.00 9.02 -1.07
N CYS A 148 9.14 9.13 -0.07
CA CYS A 148 7.74 9.49 -0.24
C CYS A 148 7.59 11.00 -0.44
N PRO A 149 7.00 11.46 -1.58
CA PRO A 149 6.91 12.90 -1.87
C PRO A 149 5.93 13.65 -0.98
N CYS A 150 4.96 12.95 -0.35
CA CYS A 150 3.89 13.60 0.41
C CYS A 150 4.38 14.20 1.73
N HIS A 151 5.02 13.40 2.58
CA HIS A 151 5.45 13.81 3.92
C HIS A 151 6.90 13.40 4.20
N GLN A 152 7.68 13.08 3.14
CA GLN A 152 9.11 12.81 3.20
C GLN A 152 9.51 11.59 4.06
N SER A 153 8.62 10.63 4.26
CA SER A 153 9.05 9.33 4.79
C SER A 153 10.06 8.71 3.85
N THR A 154 11.20 8.29 4.37
CA THR A 154 12.30 7.71 3.61
C THR A 154 12.54 6.29 4.09
N PHE A 155 12.65 5.37 3.13
CA PHE A 155 12.81 3.95 3.39
C PHE A 155 14.12 3.46 2.77
N ASP A 156 14.84 2.61 3.49
CA ASP A 156 16.05 1.95 3.01
C ASP A 156 15.71 0.58 2.43
N LEU A 157 15.71 0.47 1.11
CA LEU A 157 15.33 -0.77 0.41
C LEU A 157 16.39 -1.86 0.51
N ALA A 158 17.65 -1.50 0.78
CA ALA A 158 18.72 -2.45 1.02
C ALA A 158 18.66 -3.06 2.42
N ASP A 159 17.82 -2.52 3.30
CA ASP A 159 17.63 -2.96 4.68
C ASP A 159 16.14 -3.20 4.97
N SER A 160 15.57 -4.24 4.38
CA SER A 160 14.18 -4.66 4.61
C SER A 160 13.12 -3.57 4.41
N GLY A 161 13.39 -2.51 3.63
CA GLY A 161 12.51 -1.36 3.50
C GLY A 161 12.35 -0.55 4.79
N ALA A 162 13.38 -0.53 5.64
CA ALA A 162 13.36 0.12 6.94
C ALA A 162 13.11 1.63 6.84
N VAL A 163 12.30 2.16 7.77
CA VAL A 163 12.09 3.60 7.88
C VAL A 163 13.33 4.25 8.47
N ILE A 164 13.97 5.14 7.72
CA ILE A 164 15.15 5.88 8.17
C ILE A 164 14.85 7.35 8.46
N TYR A 165 13.75 7.89 7.94
CA TYR A 165 13.32 9.28 8.17
C TYR A 165 11.82 9.45 7.93
N GLY A 166 11.20 10.42 8.60
CA GLY A 166 9.83 10.86 8.38
C GLY A 166 8.79 10.16 9.24
N PRO A 167 7.50 10.43 8.98
CA PRO A 167 6.41 10.02 9.87
C PRO A 167 5.90 8.58 9.68
N ALA A 168 6.43 7.81 8.74
CA ALA A 168 6.04 6.39 8.59
C ALA A 168 6.39 5.59 9.85
N ALA A 169 5.47 4.76 10.31
CA ALA A 169 5.63 4.01 11.57
C ALA A 169 6.16 2.59 11.39
N ARG A 170 6.21 2.09 10.14
CA ARG A 170 6.67 0.73 9.82
C ARG A 170 7.34 0.65 8.46
N ASN A 171 8.12 -0.40 8.27
CA ASN A 171 8.85 -0.67 7.04
C ASN A 171 7.89 -0.80 5.83
N MET A 172 8.43 -0.63 4.62
CA MET A 172 7.71 -0.95 3.39
C MET A 172 7.56 -2.47 3.29
N PRO A 173 6.33 -3.01 3.10
CA PRO A 173 6.16 -4.45 2.91
C PRO A 173 6.89 -4.95 1.66
N GLN A 174 7.66 -6.03 1.80
CA GLN A 174 8.35 -6.71 0.72
C GLN A 174 7.49 -7.85 0.18
N LEU A 175 7.45 -8.01 -1.14
CA LEU A 175 6.79 -9.11 -1.82
C LEU A 175 7.85 -10.16 -2.18
N PRO A 176 7.72 -11.43 -1.77
CA PRO A 176 8.63 -12.49 -2.19
C PRO A 176 8.45 -12.79 -3.68
N ILE A 177 9.56 -12.82 -4.41
CA ILE A 177 9.56 -13.04 -5.85
C ILE A 177 10.46 -14.20 -6.27
N SER A 178 10.16 -14.78 -7.41
CA SER A 178 10.97 -15.78 -8.09
C SER A 178 10.80 -15.66 -9.60
N VAL A 179 11.26 -16.67 -10.34
CA VAL A 179 11.12 -16.74 -11.80
C VAL A 179 10.37 -18.00 -12.17
N ASP A 180 9.47 -17.92 -13.15
CA ASP A 180 8.79 -19.09 -13.71
C ASP A 180 9.66 -19.84 -14.73
N GLU A 181 9.15 -20.94 -15.26
CA GLU A 181 9.83 -21.79 -16.25
C GLU A 181 10.13 -21.06 -17.57
N GLU A 182 9.39 -19.99 -17.87
CA GLU A 182 9.56 -19.18 -19.06
C GLU A 182 10.51 -17.98 -18.84
N GLY A 183 11.02 -17.78 -17.61
CA GLY A 183 11.96 -16.72 -17.25
C GLY A 183 11.31 -15.39 -16.88
N TYR A 184 10.02 -15.35 -16.57
CA TYR A 184 9.34 -14.14 -16.09
C TYR A 184 9.33 -14.06 -14.57
N LEU A 185 9.40 -12.85 -14.04
CA LEU A 185 9.24 -12.60 -12.59
C LEU A 185 7.82 -12.93 -12.15
N VAL A 186 7.71 -13.68 -11.07
CA VAL A 186 6.45 -14.10 -10.44
C VAL A 186 6.49 -13.88 -8.94
N ALA A 187 5.32 -13.67 -8.32
CA ALA A 187 5.19 -13.70 -6.88
C ALA A 187 5.25 -15.15 -6.36
N VAL A 188 5.92 -15.34 -5.22
CA VAL A 188 5.93 -16.62 -4.49
C VAL A 188 4.68 -16.78 -3.65
N GLU A 189 4.22 -15.69 -3.03
CA GLU A 189 3.00 -15.58 -2.22
C GLU A 189 2.56 -14.12 -2.15
N ASP A 190 1.47 -13.82 -1.44
CA ASP A 190 1.06 -12.43 -1.15
C ASP A 190 1.97 -11.82 -0.06
N PHE A 191 1.83 -10.53 0.19
CA PHE A 191 2.54 -9.85 1.27
C PHE A 191 2.23 -10.50 2.63
N SER A 192 3.27 -10.71 3.43
CA SER A 192 3.14 -11.22 4.80
C SER A 192 2.54 -10.20 5.77
N GLU A 193 2.55 -8.93 5.40
CA GLU A 193 2.01 -7.81 6.18
C GLU A 193 1.06 -6.96 5.34
N PRO A 194 0.07 -6.29 5.99
CA PRO A 194 -0.82 -5.37 5.28
C PRO A 194 -0.03 -4.29 4.55
N VAL A 195 -0.43 -3.93 3.33
CA VAL A 195 0.17 -2.82 2.59
C VAL A 195 -0.41 -1.47 3.05
N GLY A 196 0.31 -0.38 2.85
CA GLY A 196 -0.15 0.97 3.19
C GLY A 196 -0.29 1.25 4.69
N PRO A 197 -1.11 2.24 5.09
CA PRO A 197 -1.18 2.75 6.46
C PRO A 197 -2.11 1.92 7.34
N SER A 198 -1.59 0.91 8.03
CA SER A 198 -2.36 -0.01 8.87
C SER A 198 -1.82 -0.19 10.30
N PHE A 199 -0.85 0.64 10.72
CA PHE A 199 -0.15 0.43 11.99
C PHE A 199 -1.03 0.58 13.25
N TRP A 200 -2.05 1.43 13.22
CA TRP A 200 -2.95 1.68 14.35
C TRP A 200 -4.00 0.56 14.56
N GLU A 201 -4.17 -0.30 13.57
CA GLU A 201 -5.14 -1.39 13.57
C GLU A 201 -4.48 -2.75 13.80
N ARG A 202 -3.15 -2.78 13.94
CA ARG A 202 -2.42 -4.01 14.21
C ARG A 202 -2.58 -4.39 15.67
N ASP A 203 -2.88 -5.65 15.92
CA ASP A 203 -2.82 -6.21 17.27
C ASP A 203 -1.41 -5.99 17.82
N ARG A 204 -1.34 -5.36 18.97
CA ARG A 204 -0.07 -5.24 19.68
C ARG A 204 0.28 -6.63 20.21
N ALA A 205 1.23 -7.28 19.54
CA ALA A 205 1.81 -8.53 20.01
C ALA A 205 2.52 -8.34 21.36
#